data_3b6599ce57b81ff1a23169de0c788c55
#
_entry.id   3b6599ce57b81ff1a23169de0c788c55
#
_cell.length_a   1.000
_cell.length_b   1.000
_cell.length_c   1.000
_cell.angle_alpha   90.00
_cell.angle_beta   90.00
_cell.angle_gamma   90.00
#
_symmetry.space_group_name_H-M   'P 1'
#
loop_
_entity.id
_entity.type
_entity.pdbx_description
1 polymer ?
#
loop_
_entity_poly.entity_id
_entity_poly.type
_entity_poly.pdbx_seq_one_letter_code
_entity_poly.pdbx_strand_id
1 'polypeptide(L)'
;MASLIISQIQAIKEHMTCDESVLKKKFNARKTPYFTLSISLNELDDYINEGWEEVSRTKYKAKIQKLKPAGVRFEDDIWCMFYNLGFRHLNYDEKLEVPWGENPGDKHQLDVVAIGEEAIFVVECKATENIKPASFKKDIDDMRLYR
;
A
#
# COMPACT_ATOMS: atom_id res chain seq x y z
N MET A 1 -1.83 -22.90 16.29
CA MET A 1 -2.19 -22.64 14.88
C MET A 1 -3.52 -21.90 14.72
N ALA A 2 -4.63 -22.42 15.29
CA ALA A 2 -5.93 -21.72 15.22
C ALA A 2 -5.93 -20.31 15.83
N SER A 3 -5.22 -20.09 16.95
CA SER A 3 -5.09 -18.77 17.59
C SER A 3 -4.33 -17.74 16.72
N LEU A 4 -3.30 -18.19 15.98
CA LEU A 4 -2.56 -17.31 15.07
C LEU A 4 -3.43 -16.87 13.89
N ILE A 5 -4.17 -17.78 13.28
CA ILE A 5 -5.10 -17.47 12.18
C ILE A 5 -6.16 -16.47 12.62
N ILE A 6 -6.73 -16.66 13.82
CA ILE A 6 -7.73 -15.73 14.37
C ILE A 6 -7.11 -14.34 14.57
N SER A 7 -5.89 -14.27 15.12
CA SER A 7 -5.18 -13.01 15.32
C SER A 7 -4.86 -12.31 14.00
N GLN A 8 -4.48 -13.06 12.96
CA GLN A 8 -4.24 -12.54 11.63
C GLN A 8 -5.51 -11.96 10.99
N ILE A 9 -6.63 -12.70 11.07
CA ILE A 9 -7.92 -12.23 10.55
C ILE A 9 -8.38 -10.98 11.30
N GLN A 10 -8.21 -10.92 12.60
CA GLN A 10 -8.55 -9.76 13.41
C GLN A 10 -7.72 -8.53 13.01
N ALA A 11 -6.40 -8.69 12.86
CA ALA A 11 -5.51 -7.63 12.40
C ALA A 11 -5.87 -7.13 11.00
N ILE A 12 -6.20 -8.03 10.08
CA ILE A 12 -6.67 -7.67 8.74
C ILE A 12 -7.94 -6.81 8.83
N LYS A 13 -8.93 -7.23 9.61
CA LYS A 13 -10.21 -6.52 9.74
C LYS A 13 -10.05 -5.09 10.26
N GLU A 14 -9.10 -4.85 11.16
CA GLU A 14 -8.83 -3.53 11.73
C GLU A 14 -8.30 -2.52 10.68
N HIS A 15 -7.67 -3.01 9.62
CA HIS A 15 -7.09 -2.21 8.54
C HIS A 15 -7.94 -2.18 7.25
N MET A 16 -9.14 -2.76 7.30
CA MET A 16 -10.04 -2.83 6.16
C MET A 16 -11.15 -1.80 6.26
N THR A 17 -11.63 -1.36 5.11
CA THR A 17 -12.82 -0.51 5.04
C THR A 17 -13.75 -0.96 3.92
N CYS A 18 -15.04 -0.78 4.13
CA CYS A 18 -16.08 -0.85 3.11
C CYS A 18 -16.81 0.49 2.93
N ASP A 19 -16.32 1.55 3.55
CA ASP A 19 -16.83 2.90 3.35
C ASP A 19 -16.49 3.39 1.94
N GLU A 20 -17.50 3.62 1.13
CA GLU A 20 -17.34 3.98 -0.29
C GLU A 20 -16.63 5.32 -0.47
N SER A 21 -16.84 6.28 0.42
CA SER A 21 -16.18 7.58 0.35
C SER A 21 -14.68 7.47 0.64
N VAL A 22 -14.31 6.63 1.61
CA VAL A 22 -12.91 6.33 1.94
C VAL A 22 -12.25 5.59 0.77
N LEU A 23 -12.89 4.57 0.23
CA LEU A 23 -12.38 3.81 -0.92
C LEU A 23 -12.18 4.69 -2.16
N LYS A 24 -13.14 5.55 -2.47
CA LYS A 24 -13.04 6.48 -3.61
C LYS A 24 -11.88 7.48 -3.43
N LYS A 25 -11.70 8.01 -2.23
CA LYS A 25 -10.57 8.89 -1.91
C LYS A 25 -9.24 8.16 -2.08
N LYS A 26 -9.14 6.93 -1.58
CA LYS A 26 -7.94 6.08 -1.76
C LYS A 26 -7.68 5.74 -3.22
N PHE A 27 -8.70 5.38 -3.97
CA PHE A 27 -8.58 5.13 -5.40
C PHE A 27 -8.04 6.34 -6.16
N ASN A 28 -8.55 7.53 -5.89
CA ASN A 28 -8.08 8.76 -6.52
C ASN A 28 -6.62 9.08 -6.19
N ALA A 29 -6.18 8.79 -4.99
CA ALA A 29 -4.78 8.95 -4.59
C ALA A 29 -3.87 7.88 -5.21
N ARG A 30 -4.33 6.62 -5.28
CA ARG A 30 -3.54 5.49 -5.77
C ARG A 30 -3.42 5.43 -7.30
N LYS A 31 -4.44 5.86 -8.05
CA LYS A 31 -4.45 5.82 -9.52
C LYS A 31 -3.43 6.75 -10.19
N THR A 32 -2.90 7.73 -9.46
CA THR A 32 -1.88 8.66 -9.98
C THR A 32 -0.48 8.14 -9.64
N PRO A 33 0.50 8.25 -10.56
CA PRO A 33 1.87 7.83 -10.30
C PRO A 33 2.64 8.79 -9.39
N TYR A 34 2.01 9.89 -8.94
CA TYR A 34 2.65 10.91 -8.11
C TYR A 34 2.03 10.99 -6.72
N PHE A 35 2.88 11.22 -5.71
CA PHE A 35 2.44 11.83 -4.46
C PHE A 35 2.15 13.31 -4.72
N THR A 36 1.08 13.83 -4.14
CA THR A 36 0.70 15.23 -4.27
C THR A 36 0.46 15.85 -2.91
N LEU A 37 0.98 17.05 -2.70
CA LEU A 37 0.79 17.84 -1.48
C LEU A 37 0.42 19.29 -1.84
N SER A 38 -0.30 19.94 -0.93
CA SER A 38 -0.51 21.38 -0.94
C SER A 38 0.20 21.98 0.27
N ILE A 39 1.20 22.79 0.05
CA ILE A 39 2.11 23.34 1.07
C ILE A 39 2.08 24.86 1.08
N SER A 40 2.57 25.46 2.16
CA SER A 40 2.80 26.89 2.23
C SER A 40 3.98 27.30 1.36
N LEU A 41 3.96 28.51 0.79
CA LEU A 41 5.04 28.98 -0.10
C LEU A 41 6.41 29.05 0.59
N ASN A 42 6.43 29.29 1.90
CA ASN A 42 7.69 29.34 2.66
C ASN A 42 8.36 27.98 2.83
N GLU A 43 7.65 26.89 2.62
CA GLU A 43 8.19 25.51 2.69
C GLU A 43 8.64 25.00 1.33
N LEU A 44 8.34 25.72 0.24
CA LEU A 44 8.52 25.24 -1.13
C LEU A 44 9.98 24.87 -1.43
N ASP A 45 10.94 25.71 -1.05
CA ASP A 45 12.35 25.48 -1.35
C ASP A 45 12.89 24.20 -0.69
N ASP A 46 12.42 23.89 0.53
CA ASP A 46 12.80 22.66 1.24
C ASP A 46 12.29 21.42 0.48
N TYR A 47 11.03 21.43 0.04
CA TYR A 47 10.48 20.33 -0.73
C TYR A 47 11.12 20.17 -2.12
N ILE A 48 11.45 21.28 -2.81
CA ILE A 48 12.16 21.23 -4.08
C ILE A 48 13.56 20.59 -3.90
N ASN A 49 14.26 20.92 -2.81
CA ASN A 49 15.55 20.31 -2.47
C ASN A 49 15.44 18.81 -2.17
N GLU A 50 14.29 18.35 -1.70
CA GLU A 50 13.97 16.94 -1.48
C GLU A 50 13.50 16.18 -2.73
N GLY A 51 13.48 16.85 -3.89
CA GLY A 51 13.12 16.25 -5.17
C GLY A 51 11.64 16.32 -5.53
N TRP A 52 10.89 17.21 -4.87
CA TRP A 52 9.52 17.52 -5.28
C TRP A 52 9.50 18.53 -6.41
N GLU A 53 8.46 18.51 -7.23
CA GLU A 53 8.24 19.43 -8.34
C GLU A 53 7.00 20.28 -8.08
N GLU A 54 7.10 21.58 -8.37
CA GLU A 54 5.95 22.46 -8.32
C GLU A 54 5.04 22.24 -9.53
N VAL A 55 3.76 22.02 -9.27
CA VAL A 55 2.73 21.83 -10.31
C VAL A 55 1.94 23.12 -10.56
N SER A 56 1.56 23.79 -9.48
CA SER A 56 0.80 25.05 -9.54
C SER A 56 1.00 25.86 -8.27
N ARG A 57 0.71 27.16 -8.36
CA ARG A 57 0.87 28.09 -7.25
C ARG A 57 -0.34 29.03 -7.16
N THR A 58 -0.75 29.29 -5.94
CA THR A 58 -1.67 30.37 -5.59
C THR A 58 -0.92 31.45 -4.80
N LYS A 59 -1.63 32.48 -4.35
CA LYS A 59 -1.04 33.55 -3.55
C LYS A 59 -0.40 33.06 -2.23
N TYR A 60 -0.91 31.95 -1.67
CA TYR A 60 -0.50 31.47 -0.33
C TYR A 60 0.05 30.05 -0.30
N LYS A 61 -0.21 29.26 -1.32
CA LYS A 61 0.11 27.83 -1.36
C LYS A 61 0.67 27.40 -2.69
N ALA A 62 1.51 26.39 -2.66
CA ALA A 62 1.96 25.65 -3.84
C ALA A 62 1.42 24.21 -3.80
N LYS A 63 1.01 23.72 -4.96
CA LYS A 63 0.77 22.29 -5.17
C LYS A 63 2.03 21.67 -5.73
N ILE A 64 2.52 20.63 -5.08
CA ILE A 64 3.74 19.95 -5.45
C ILE A 64 3.46 18.47 -5.68
N GLN A 65 4.32 17.82 -6.45
CA GLN A 65 4.27 16.38 -6.72
C GLN A 65 5.65 15.75 -6.69
N LYS A 66 5.68 14.46 -6.41
CA LYS A 66 6.87 13.62 -6.49
C LYS A 66 6.50 12.25 -7.04
N LEU A 67 7.28 11.74 -7.99
CA LEU A 67 7.05 10.43 -8.57
C LEU A 67 7.17 9.36 -7.49
N LYS A 68 6.16 8.49 -7.39
CA LYS A 68 6.17 7.35 -6.48
C LYS A 68 7.24 6.34 -6.89
N PRO A 69 7.92 5.69 -5.94
CA PRO A 69 8.80 4.55 -6.22
C PRO A 69 8.05 3.44 -6.99
N ALA A 70 8.79 2.66 -7.78
CA ALA A 70 8.21 1.59 -8.59
C ALA A 70 7.41 0.56 -7.78
N GLY A 71 7.89 0.20 -6.58
CA GLY A 71 7.19 -0.70 -5.68
C GLY A 71 5.84 -0.15 -5.23
N VAL A 72 5.78 1.11 -4.84
CA VAL A 72 4.54 1.78 -4.42
C VAL A 72 3.55 1.87 -5.59
N ARG A 73 4.03 2.21 -6.79
CA ARG A 73 3.18 2.25 -7.99
C ARG A 73 2.58 0.88 -8.31
N PHE A 74 3.36 -0.18 -8.17
CA PHE A 74 2.89 -1.53 -8.41
C PHE A 74 1.83 -1.97 -7.40
N GLU A 75 2.03 -1.70 -6.11
CA GLU A 75 1.00 -1.93 -5.08
C GLU A 75 -0.28 -1.14 -5.38
N ASP A 76 -0.15 0.13 -5.75
CA ASP A 76 -1.27 0.99 -6.11
C ASP A 76 -2.03 0.47 -7.31
N ASP A 77 -1.34 -0.01 -8.35
CA ASP A 77 -1.95 -0.59 -9.55
C ASP A 77 -2.76 -1.85 -9.21
N ILE A 78 -2.24 -2.73 -8.36
CA ILE A 78 -2.95 -3.94 -7.90
C ILE A 78 -4.17 -3.58 -7.05
N TRP A 79 -4.03 -2.63 -6.11
CA TRP A 79 -5.15 -2.16 -5.30
C TRP A 79 -6.26 -1.55 -6.19
N CYS A 80 -5.88 -0.69 -7.14
CA CYS A 80 -6.82 -0.09 -8.10
C CYS A 80 -7.47 -1.13 -9.01
N MET A 81 -6.76 -2.18 -9.38
CA MET A 81 -7.33 -3.31 -10.14
C MET A 81 -8.48 -3.97 -9.37
N PHE A 82 -8.29 -4.30 -8.10
CA PHE A 82 -9.37 -4.86 -7.28
C PHE A 82 -10.55 -3.90 -7.16
N TYR A 83 -10.30 -2.62 -6.95
CA TYR A 83 -11.35 -1.61 -6.90
C TYR A 83 -12.15 -1.54 -8.21
N ASN A 84 -11.47 -1.55 -9.35
CA ASN A 84 -12.09 -1.54 -10.68
C ASN A 84 -12.84 -2.83 -10.99
N LEU A 85 -12.42 -3.97 -10.44
CA LEU A 85 -13.14 -5.24 -10.54
C LEU A 85 -14.42 -5.30 -9.69
N GLY A 86 -14.67 -4.27 -8.87
CA GLY A 86 -15.87 -4.17 -8.06
C GLY A 86 -15.70 -4.56 -6.60
N PHE A 87 -14.50 -4.88 -6.14
CA PHE A 87 -14.25 -5.11 -4.71
C PHE A 87 -14.50 -3.83 -3.92
N ARG A 88 -15.25 -3.95 -2.83
CA ARG A 88 -15.64 -2.82 -1.96
C ARG A 88 -15.26 -3.03 -0.50
N HIS A 89 -14.42 -4.03 -0.23
CA HIS A 89 -13.83 -4.27 1.07
C HIS A 89 -12.32 -4.45 0.88
N LEU A 90 -11.57 -3.36 1.05
CA LEU A 90 -10.14 -3.25 0.75
C LEU A 90 -9.39 -2.62 1.93
N ASN A 91 -8.08 -2.88 2.03
CA ASN A 91 -7.25 -2.21 3.00
C ASN A 91 -7.12 -0.71 2.68
N TYR A 92 -7.30 0.12 3.70
CA TYR A 92 -7.18 1.58 3.58
C TYR A 92 -5.89 2.12 4.18
N ASP A 93 -5.19 1.30 4.95
CA ASP A 93 -4.00 1.66 5.70
C ASP A 93 -2.75 1.13 4.99
N GLU A 94 -1.71 1.94 4.91
CA GLU A 94 -0.43 1.57 4.30
C GLU A 94 0.41 0.65 5.19
N LYS A 95 0.01 0.48 6.46
CA LYS A 95 0.72 -0.31 7.47
C LYS A 95 -0.12 -1.48 7.97
N LEU A 96 -0.71 -2.22 7.04
CA LEU A 96 -1.39 -3.46 7.40
C LEU A 96 -0.36 -4.50 7.82
N GLU A 97 -0.13 -4.61 9.11
CA GLU A 97 0.74 -5.62 9.72
C GLU A 97 -0.08 -6.70 10.40
N VAL A 98 0.29 -7.94 10.17
CA VAL A 98 -0.34 -9.11 10.80
C VAL A 98 0.69 -9.88 11.62
N PRO A 99 0.27 -10.55 12.71
CA PRO A 99 1.13 -11.51 13.42
C PRO A 99 1.62 -12.59 12.44
N TRP A 100 2.91 -12.92 12.50
CA TRP A 100 3.51 -13.83 11.55
C TRP A 100 4.59 -14.70 12.20
N GLY A 101 4.58 -16.01 11.87
CA GLY A 101 5.57 -16.93 12.42
C GLY A 101 5.23 -17.44 13.81
N GLU A 102 6.23 -18.07 14.45
CA GLU A 102 6.09 -18.76 15.72
C GLU A 102 6.46 -17.91 16.94
N ASN A 103 7.22 -16.81 16.72
CA ASN A 103 7.68 -15.98 17.82
C ASN A 103 6.67 -14.89 18.16
N PRO A 104 6.40 -14.66 19.47
CA PRO A 104 5.59 -13.53 19.89
C PRO A 104 6.19 -12.20 19.43
N GLY A 105 5.37 -11.38 18.78
CA GLY A 105 5.79 -10.06 18.28
C GLY A 105 6.32 -10.03 16.85
N ASP A 106 6.55 -11.18 16.22
CA ASP A 106 6.86 -11.23 14.79
C ASP A 106 5.66 -10.75 13.98
N LYS A 107 5.90 -9.84 13.06
CA LYS A 107 4.88 -9.26 12.19
C LYS A 107 5.32 -9.29 10.75
N HIS A 108 4.34 -9.36 9.86
CA HIS A 108 4.53 -9.21 8.42
C HIS A 108 3.58 -8.15 7.89
N GLN A 109 4.12 -7.26 7.07
CA GLN A 109 3.32 -6.26 6.37
C GLN A 109 2.71 -6.89 5.12
N LEU A 110 1.40 -6.70 4.95
CA LEU A 110 0.68 -7.09 3.74
C LEU A 110 0.48 -5.88 2.85
N ASP A 111 0.67 -6.04 1.56
CA ASP A 111 0.61 -4.92 0.61
C ASP A 111 -0.82 -4.63 0.18
N VAL A 112 -1.53 -5.63 -0.34
CA VAL A 112 -2.92 -5.49 -0.79
C VAL A 112 -3.77 -6.62 -0.24
N VAL A 113 -4.90 -6.26 0.36
CA VAL A 113 -5.91 -7.21 0.82
C VAL A 113 -7.27 -6.81 0.28
N ALA A 114 -7.95 -7.76 -0.36
CA ALA A 114 -9.31 -7.59 -0.85
C ALA A 114 -10.19 -8.73 -0.34
N ILE A 115 -11.31 -8.39 0.28
CA ILE A 115 -12.29 -9.36 0.77
C ILE A 115 -13.45 -9.41 -0.22
N GLY A 116 -13.66 -10.59 -0.80
CA GLY A 116 -14.81 -10.93 -1.61
C GLY A 116 -15.86 -11.70 -0.80
N GLU A 117 -16.92 -12.16 -1.47
CA GLU A 117 -18.00 -12.92 -0.83
C GLU A 117 -17.54 -14.30 -0.36
N GLU A 118 -16.67 -14.96 -1.14
CA GLU A 118 -16.25 -16.34 -0.89
C GLU A 118 -14.76 -16.48 -0.53
N ALA A 119 -13.96 -15.41 -0.69
CA ALA A 119 -12.52 -15.49 -0.52
C ALA A 119 -11.90 -14.17 -0.05
N ILE A 120 -10.78 -14.30 0.65
CA ILE A 120 -9.89 -13.19 0.98
C ILE A 120 -8.66 -13.32 0.08
N PHE A 121 -8.36 -12.26 -0.67
CA PHE A 121 -7.18 -12.15 -1.50
C PHE A 121 -6.11 -11.37 -0.74
N VAL A 122 -4.96 -11.98 -0.54
CA VAL A 122 -3.78 -11.36 0.04
C VAL A 122 -2.69 -11.35 -1.03
N VAL A 123 -2.24 -10.17 -1.40
CA VAL A 123 -1.28 -10.00 -2.49
C VAL A 123 -0.03 -9.31 -1.97
N GLU A 124 1.10 -9.97 -2.15
CA GLU A 124 2.44 -9.42 -1.95
C GLU A 124 2.97 -8.89 -3.28
N CYS A 125 3.41 -7.64 -3.28
CA CYS A 125 3.92 -6.96 -4.46
C CYS A 125 5.43 -6.82 -4.37
N LYS A 126 6.13 -7.37 -5.35
CA LYS A 126 7.59 -7.22 -5.47
C LYS A 126 7.93 -6.55 -6.78
N ALA A 127 8.45 -5.34 -6.71
CA ALA A 127 8.99 -4.62 -7.85
C ALA A 127 10.49 -4.41 -7.65
N THR A 128 11.28 -4.81 -8.62
CA THR A 128 12.71 -4.59 -8.62
C THR A 128 13.19 -4.21 -10.01
N GLU A 129 14.03 -3.21 -10.09
CA GLU A 129 14.67 -2.80 -11.35
C GLU A 129 15.76 -3.79 -11.77
N ASN A 130 16.33 -4.51 -10.79
CA ASN A 130 17.37 -5.51 -11.00
C ASN A 130 16.96 -6.82 -10.32
N ILE A 131 16.39 -7.75 -11.10
CA ILE A 131 16.06 -9.08 -10.60
C ILE A 131 17.35 -9.83 -10.28
N LYS A 132 17.64 -9.98 -8.99
CA LYS A 132 18.66 -10.94 -8.54
C LYS A 132 17.94 -12.26 -8.26
N PRO A 133 18.23 -13.33 -9.03
CA PRO A 133 17.54 -14.63 -8.87
C PRO A 133 17.57 -15.17 -7.44
N ALA A 134 18.64 -14.91 -6.70
CA ALA A 134 18.80 -15.36 -5.32
C ALA A 134 17.83 -14.66 -4.34
N SER A 135 17.56 -13.37 -4.50
CA SER A 135 16.60 -12.65 -3.64
C SER A 135 15.16 -13.04 -3.94
N PHE A 136 14.83 -13.25 -5.21
CA PHE A 136 13.51 -13.73 -5.62
C PHE A 136 13.22 -15.14 -5.09
N LYS A 137 14.22 -16.03 -5.14
CA LYS A 137 14.12 -17.37 -4.55
C LYS A 137 13.87 -17.32 -3.05
N LYS A 138 14.59 -16.45 -2.33
CA LYS A 138 14.40 -16.26 -0.89
C LYS A 138 12.97 -15.80 -0.57
N ASP A 139 12.45 -14.81 -1.29
CA ASP A 139 11.09 -14.31 -1.11
C ASP A 139 10.04 -15.42 -1.32
N ILE A 140 10.25 -16.31 -2.32
CA ILE A 140 9.37 -17.46 -2.57
C ILE A 140 9.49 -18.49 -1.42
N ASP A 141 10.70 -18.77 -0.97
CA ASP A 141 10.95 -19.75 0.09
C ASP A 141 10.36 -19.25 1.42
N ASP A 142 10.47 -17.96 1.73
CA ASP A 142 9.85 -17.33 2.89
C ASP A 142 8.31 -17.44 2.84
N MET A 143 7.69 -17.26 1.68
CA MET A 143 6.24 -17.48 1.50
C MET A 143 5.80 -18.94 1.66
N ARG A 144 6.67 -19.91 1.33
CA ARG A 144 6.38 -21.35 1.44
C ARG A 144 6.45 -21.90 2.85
N LEU A 145 7.22 -21.28 3.74
CA LEU A 145 7.36 -21.71 5.13
C LEU A 145 6.07 -21.58 5.95
N TYR A 146 5.05 -20.91 5.43
CA TYR A 146 3.81 -20.58 6.15
C TYR A 146 2.55 -21.22 5.54
N ARG A 147 2.73 -22.30 4.83
CA ARG A 147 1.61 -23.15 4.36
C ARG A 147 1.21 -24.19 5.37
#